data_b1e4f2cfa9163b5a0cf0728ca60b377e
#
_entry.id   b1e4f2cfa9163b5a0cf0728ca60b377e
#
_cell.length_a   1.000
_cell.length_b   1.000
_cell.length_c   1.000
_cell.angle_alpha   90.00
_cell.angle_beta   90.00
_cell.angle_gamma   90.00
#
_symmetry.space_group_name_H-M   'P 1'
#
loop_
_entity.id
_entity.type
_entity.pdbx_description
1 polymer ?
#
loop_
_entity_poly.entity_id
_entity_poly.type
_entity_poly.pdbx_seq_one_letter_code
_entity_poly.pdbx_strand_id
1 'polypeptide(L)'
;MSSVIGRIEPRLASVSSMHKKKKMLNSQDRRNDYDVTNTVQVSDPVAVRNAVADLFTETYPGASFDKLWLAFYDFARLFTGQYPGYLGCDTTYHDMQHTLDMTLALARLVTGYERSVAPVERLGAHRAQMTIITSLFHDSGYIRHKERDKDFTNGAEFTLYHVSRSADFLRRYLPELGLSKDVAVASMIVHFTGYELDIDNIELDDPRDAICGHLLGTADLVAQMADRCYLEKCRDRLYKEFVVGGVAIENASPGEYMVRYESGVDLLRKTPMFYQSATKDRLQKKFNRAYRYVEVLFEGQNPYVTAIRRNLTHLVKILKTDSWDQLRRKPPYFVGEVDADETMNTAAYKLLARIPKEHRGLDADILPM
;
A
#
# COMPACT_ATOMS: atom_id res chain seq x y z
N MET A 1 -19.85 35.98 66.33
CA MET A 1 -19.87 36.31 64.89
C MET A 1 -19.30 35.12 64.14
N SER A 2 -20.19 34.35 63.55
CA SER A 2 -19.88 33.04 62.95
C SER A 2 -19.45 33.26 61.50
N SER A 3 -18.33 32.69 61.10
CA SER A 3 -17.90 32.60 59.69
C SER A 3 -18.24 31.21 59.14
N VAL A 4 -19.10 31.18 58.15
CA VAL A 4 -19.50 29.98 57.40
C VAL A 4 -18.45 29.73 56.34
N ILE A 5 -17.70 28.62 56.47
CA ILE A 5 -16.84 28.11 55.42
C ILE A 5 -17.61 27.03 54.66
N GLY A 6 -18.04 27.37 53.44
CA GLY A 6 -18.67 26.43 52.52
C GLY A 6 -17.60 25.52 51.90
N ARG A 7 -17.75 24.21 52.12
CA ARG A 7 -16.99 23.18 51.37
C ARG A 7 -17.49 23.09 49.94
N ILE A 8 -16.60 23.33 49.00
CA ILE A 8 -16.82 23.06 47.57
C ILE A 8 -16.36 21.64 47.34
N GLU A 9 -17.28 20.71 47.15
CA GLU A 9 -16.96 19.37 46.64
C GLU A 9 -16.80 19.44 45.10
N PRO A 10 -15.72 18.85 44.55
CA PRO A 10 -15.62 18.74 43.08
C PRO A 10 -16.56 17.65 42.58
N ARG A 11 -17.57 18.04 41.79
CA ARG A 11 -18.36 17.12 41.00
C ARG A 11 -17.46 16.41 39.99
N LEU A 12 -17.15 15.15 40.21
CA LEU A 12 -16.64 14.23 39.20
C LEU A 12 -17.72 14.04 38.15
N ALA A 13 -17.57 14.75 37.02
CA ALA A 13 -18.34 14.48 35.83
C ALA A 13 -17.89 13.10 35.30
N SER A 14 -18.77 12.11 35.40
CA SER A 14 -18.59 10.82 34.74
C SER A 14 -18.55 11.05 33.23
N VAL A 15 -17.37 10.93 32.64
CA VAL A 15 -17.21 10.83 31.20
C VAL A 15 -17.74 9.45 30.79
N SER A 16 -19.03 9.38 30.58
CA SER A 16 -19.67 8.23 29.94
C SER A 16 -19.13 8.15 28.53
N SER A 17 -18.21 7.21 28.31
CA SER A 17 -17.70 6.77 27.03
C SER A 17 -18.89 6.33 26.15
N MET A 18 -19.40 7.24 25.34
CA MET A 18 -20.30 6.89 24.26
C MET A 18 -19.50 6.21 23.13
N HIS A 19 -19.16 4.95 23.34
CA HIS A 19 -18.82 4.05 22.24
C HIS A 19 -20.09 3.84 21.40
N LYS A 20 -20.32 4.73 20.44
CA LYS A 20 -21.29 4.46 19.38
C LYS A 20 -20.81 3.21 18.67
N LYS A 21 -21.50 2.08 18.84
CA LYS A 21 -21.36 0.89 17.99
C LYS A 21 -21.49 1.33 16.54
N LYS A 22 -20.36 1.52 15.86
CA LYS A 22 -20.32 1.81 14.43
C LYS A 22 -20.72 0.50 13.75
N LYS A 23 -22.00 0.41 13.35
CA LYS A 23 -22.54 -0.71 12.55
C LYS A 23 -21.63 -0.82 11.31
N MET A 24 -20.96 -1.96 11.13
CA MET A 24 -20.19 -2.19 9.89
C MET A 24 -21.15 -1.99 8.72
N LEU A 25 -20.86 -0.99 7.89
CA LEU A 25 -21.65 -0.64 6.72
C LEU A 25 -21.73 -1.84 5.77
N ASN A 26 -22.88 -2.04 5.14
CA ASN A 26 -23.06 -3.08 4.15
C ASN A 26 -22.01 -2.89 3.03
N SER A 27 -21.40 -3.96 2.55
CA SER A 27 -20.28 -3.88 1.57
C SER A 27 -20.67 -3.21 0.24
N GLN A 28 -21.96 -3.10 -0.04
CA GLN A 28 -22.48 -2.40 -1.22
C GLN A 28 -22.32 -0.87 -1.10
N ASP A 29 -22.23 -0.34 0.13
CA ASP A 29 -22.16 1.10 0.41
C ASP A 29 -20.72 1.61 0.58
N ARG A 30 -19.70 0.74 0.48
CA ARG A 30 -18.31 1.17 0.57
C ARG A 30 -17.93 2.01 -0.65
N ARG A 31 -17.37 3.20 -0.42
CA ARG A 31 -16.89 4.11 -1.46
C ARG A 31 -15.56 3.60 -2.05
N ASN A 32 -15.29 3.93 -3.32
CA ASN A 32 -14.13 3.43 -4.05
C ASN A 32 -12.79 4.01 -3.55
N ASP A 33 -12.84 5.18 -2.93
CA ASP A 33 -11.71 5.93 -2.40
C ASP A 33 -11.60 5.90 -0.87
N TYR A 34 -12.28 4.92 -0.24
CA TYR A 34 -12.28 4.75 1.21
C TYR A 34 -11.70 3.40 1.63
N ASP A 35 -11.09 3.40 2.81
CA ASP A 35 -10.52 2.23 3.45
C ASP A 35 -11.51 1.08 3.65
N VAL A 36 -11.04 -0.07 4.08
CA VAL A 36 -11.87 -1.28 4.29
C VAL A 36 -13.04 -1.07 5.25
N THR A 37 -12.96 -0.09 6.15
CA THR A 37 -14.02 0.26 7.10
C THR A 37 -14.97 1.34 6.59
N ASN A 38 -14.69 1.92 5.42
CA ASN A 38 -15.42 3.04 4.82
C ASN A 38 -15.45 4.30 5.72
N THR A 39 -14.41 4.53 6.51
CA THR A 39 -14.33 5.64 7.46
C THR A 39 -13.25 6.66 7.12
N VAL A 40 -12.16 6.25 6.49
CA VAL A 40 -11.04 7.10 6.12
C VAL A 40 -10.96 7.18 4.60
N GLN A 41 -10.91 8.38 4.06
CA GLN A 41 -10.68 8.59 2.63
C GLN A 41 -9.19 8.37 2.33
N VAL A 42 -8.87 7.26 1.69
CA VAL A 42 -7.48 6.86 1.38
C VAL A 42 -6.92 7.53 0.12
N SER A 43 -7.73 8.35 -0.54
CA SER A 43 -7.29 9.26 -1.59
C SER A 43 -6.89 10.65 -1.07
N ASP A 44 -7.04 10.91 0.24
CA ASP A 44 -6.68 12.17 0.87
C ASP A 44 -5.51 11.97 1.87
N PRO A 45 -4.30 12.49 1.57
CA PRO A 45 -3.15 12.37 2.46
C PRO A 45 -3.40 12.95 3.85
N VAL A 46 -4.22 14.00 3.96
CA VAL A 46 -4.54 14.63 5.24
C VAL A 46 -5.46 13.75 6.08
N ALA A 47 -6.47 13.13 5.45
CA ALA A 47 -7.36 12.19 6.13
C ALA A 47 -6.60 10.97 6.68
N VAL A 48 -5.71 10.40 5.87
CA VAL A 48 -4.89 9.24 6.30
C VAL A 48 -3.89 9.65 7.38
N ARG A 49 -3.19 10.78 7.21
CA ARG A 49 -2.28 11.31 8.23
C ARG A 49 -2.97 11.46 9.59
N ASN A 50 -4.17 12.05 9.60
CA ASN A 50 -4.92 12.26 10.83
C ASN A 50 -5.33 10.93 11.48
N ALA A 51 -5.81 9.97 10.69
CA ALA A 51 -6.16 8.64 11.19
C ALA A 51 -4.93 7.88 11.75
N VAL A 52 -3.77 8.01 11.11
CA VAL A 52 -2.50 7.45 11.59
C VAL A 52 -2.04 8.17 12.86
N ALA A 53 -2.19 9.50 12.94
CA ALA A 53 -1.86 10.28 14.13
C ALA A 53 -2.70 9.86 15.34
N ASP A 54 -4.02 9.64 15.15
CA ASP A 54 -4.90 9.16 16.22
C ASP A 54 -4.45 7.79 16.74
N LEU A 55 -4.16 6.83 15.85
CA LEU A 55 -3.66 5.51 16.20
C LEU A 55 -2.30 5.57 16.91
N PHE A 56 -1.37 6.39 16.40
CA PHE A 56 -0.02 6.51 16.94
C PHE A 56 -0.03 7.14 18.33
N THR A 57 -0.74 8.24 18.52
CA THR A 57 -0.79 8.96 19.80
C THR A 57 -1.56 8.19 20.87
N GLU A 58 -2.60 7.44 20.49
CA GLU A 58 -3.29 6.52 21.41
C GLU A 58 -2.38 5.36 21.85
N THR A 59 -1.58 4.83 20.92
CA THR A 59 -0.69 3.68 21.17
C THR A 59 0.55 4.10 21.97
N TYR A 60 1.07 5.30 21.73
CA TYR A 60 2.30 5.83 22.31
C TYR A 60 2.07 7.20 22.94
N PRO A 61 1.37 7.29 24.10
CA PRO A 61 1.11 8.57 24.75
C PRO A 61 2.41 9.32 25.07
N GLY A 62 2.49 10.57 24.64
CA GLY A 62 3.65 11.45 24.83
C GLY A 62 4.77 11.32 23.78
N ALA A 63 4.66 10.40 22.84
CA ALA A 63 5.57 10.36 21.69
C ALA A 63 5.23 11.47 20.68
N SER A 64 6.26 12.17 20.13
CA SER A 64 6.05 13.17 19.09
C SER A 64 5.65 12.55 17.77
N PHE A 65 4.70 13.17 17.09
CA PHE A 65 4.26 12.84 15.72
C PHE A 65 4.94 13.72 14.65
N ASP A 66 5.81 14.66 15.02
CA ASP A 66 6.35 15.69 14.12
C ASP A 66 7.06 15.10 12.90
N LYS A 67 7.88 14.07 13.08
CA LYS A 67 8.60 13.42 11.98
C LYS A 67 7.64 12.69 11.02
N LEU A 68 6.60 12.06 11.56
CA LEU A 68 5.55 11.45 10.73
C LEU A 68 4.76 12.52 9.98
N TRP A 69 4.45 13.62 10.64
CA TRP A 69 3.77 14.75 9.98
C TRP A 69 4.58 15.26 8.79
N LEU A 70 5.89 15.48 8.98
CA LEU A 70 6.79 15.93 7.91
C LEU A 70 6.90 14.88 6.80
N ALA A 71 6.98 13.59 7.16
CA ALA A 71 7.04 12.51 6.18
C ALA A 71 5.77 12.44 5.31
N PHE A 72 4.57 12.61 5.89
CA PHE A 72 3.32 12.71 5.11
C PHE A 72 3.30 13.94 4.20
N TYR A 73 3.82 15.07 4.67
CA TYR A 73 3.91 16.29 3.86
C TYR A 73 4.86 16.08 2.66
N ASP A 74 6.04 15.52 2.89
CA ASP A 74 7.03 15.27 1.84
C ASP A 74 6.58 14.15 0.89
N PHE A 75 5.89 13.13 1.40
CA PHE A 75 5.25 12.10 0.58
C PHE A 75 4.26 12.72 -0.42
N ALA A 76 3.35 13.58 0.05
CA ALA A 76 2.39 14.24 -0.84
C ALA A 76 3.12 15.08 -1.92
N ARG A 77 4.18 15.80 -1.54
CA ARG A 77 5.00 16.58 -2.48
C ARG A 77 5.73 15.69 -3.50
N LEU A 78 6.26 14.55 -3.05
CA LEU A 78 6.96 13.61 -3.91
C LEU A 78 6.04 13.05 -4.98
N PHE A 79 4.87 12.56 -4.58
CA PHE A 79 3.90 11.97 -5.51
C PHE A 79 3.27 13.01 -6.45
N THR A 80 3.16 14.27 -6.03
CA THR A 80 2.63 15.36 -6.88
C THR A 80 3.70 16.13 -7.67
N GLY A 81 4.96 15.70 -7.65
CA GLY A 81 6.06 16.33 -8.40
C GLY A 81 6.55 17.67 -7.83
N GLN A 82 6.18 17.97 -6.58
CA GLN A 82 6.60 19.18 -5.87
C GLN A 82 7.83 18.96 -4.98
N TYR A 83 8.31 17.72 -4.88
CA TYR A 83 9.54 17.41 -4.15
C TYR A 83 10.77 17.69 -5.03
N PRO A 84 11.81 18.37 -4.51
CA PRO A 84 12.96 18.78 -5.32
C PRO A 84 13.65 17.61 -6.02
N GLY A 85 13.89 17.76 -7.31
CA GLY A 85 14.61 16.76 -8.11
C GLY A 85 13.75 15.61 -8.65
N TYR A 86 12.46 15.53 -8.32
CA TYR A 86 11.57 14.45 -8.76
C TYR A 86 10.43 14.94 -9.65
N LEU A 87 9.91 14.05 -10.51
CA LEU A 87 8.86 14.37 -11.49
C LEU A 87 7.44 14.17 -10.95
N GLY A 88 7.29 13.43 -9.87
CA GLY A 88 5.99 12.96 -9.40
C GLY A 88 5.65 11.56 -9.89
N CYS A 89 4.55 11.02 -9.37
CA CYS A 89 4.08 9.68 -9.69
C CYS A 89 3.39 9.69 -11.07
N ASP A 90 3.84 8.82 -11.96
CA ASP A 90 3.25 8.58 -13.28
C ASP A 90 2.89 7.10 -13.50
N THR A 91 2.94 6.30 -12.45
CA THR A 91 2.35 4.96 -12.39
C THR A 91 0.88 5.05 -12.01
N THR A 92 0.06 4.14 -12.54
CA THR A 92 -1.40 4.22 -12.39
C THR A 92 -1.97 3.23 -11.38
N TYR A 93 -1.24 2.14 -11.09
CA TYR A 93 -1.59 1.16 -10.05
C TYR A 93 -0.85 1.45 -8.74
N HIS A 94 0.48 1.63 -8.79
CA HIS A 94 1.31 2.04 -7.65
C HIS A 94 1.23 3.55 -7.48
N ASP A 95 0.03 4.00 -7.10
CA ASP A 95 -0.36 5.40 -6.97
C ASP A 95 -0.34 5.87 -5.50
N MET A 96 -0.63 7.15 -5.29
CA MET A 96 -0.73 7.74 -3.96
C MET A 96 -1.78 7.03 -3.10
N GLN A 97 -2.92 6.62 -3.67
CA GLN A 97 -3.99 5.95 -2.92
C GLN A 97 -3.54 4.58 -2.39
N HIS A 98 -2.83 3.79 -3.21
CA HIS A 98 -2.27 2.52 -2.79
C HIS A 98 -1.36 2.69 -1.55
N THR A 99 -0.40 3.63 -1.64
CA THR A 99 0.54 3.89 -0.54
C THR A 99 -0.17 4.38 0.73
N LEU A 100 -1.18 5.25 0.59
CA LEU A 100 -1.95 5.75 1.74
C LEU A 100 -2.79 4.66 2.41
N ASP A 101 -3.47 3.81 1.63
CA ASP A 101 -4.26 2.68 2.17
C ASP A 101 -3.36 1.66 2.88
N MET A 102 -2.20 1.35 2.27
CA MET A 102 -1.18 0.51 2.86
C MET A 102 -0.62 1.10 4.18
N THR A 103 -0.33 2.39 4.22
CA THR A 103 0.17 3.06 5.43
C THR A 103 -0.86 3.05 6.57
N LEU A 104 -2.14 3.24 6.25
CA LEU A 104 -3.22 3.10 7.24
C LEU A 104 -3.36 1.66 7.74
N ALA A 105 -3.25 0.68 6.85
CA ALA A 105 -3.26 -0.74 7.21
C ALA A 105 -2.09 -1.07 8.15
N LEU A 106 -0.89 -0.56 7.84
CA LEU A 106 0.28 -0.73 8.68
C LEU A 106 0.11 -0.11 10.08
N ALA A 107 -0.39 1.12 10.17
CA ALA A 107 -0.63 1.77 11.46
C ALA A 107 -1.60 0.94 12.34
N ARG A 108 -2.63 0.36 11.74
CA ARG A 108 -3.55 -0.57 12.43
C ARG A 108 -2.85 -1.86 12.87
N LEU A 109 -2.02 -2.44 12.02
CA LEU A 109 -1.26 -3.66 12.33
C LEU A 109 -0.26 -3.41 13.47
N VAL A 110 0.46 -2.29 13.44
CA VAL A 110 1.39 -1.86 14.51
C VAL A 110 0.62 -1.68 15.83
N THR A 111 -0.48 -0.93 15.82
CA THR A 111 -1.31 -0.74 17.02
C THR A 111 -1.83 -2.07 17.57
N GLY A 112 -2.30 -2.95 16.69
CA GLY A 112 -2.79 -4.28 17.08
C GLY A 112 -1.67 -5.17 17.63
N TYR A 113 -0.48 -5.14 17.04
CA TYR A 113 0.70 -5.83 17.55
C TYR A 113 1.05 -5.35 18.97
N GLU A 114 1.22 -4.05 19.17
CA GLU A 114 1.53 -3.44 20.47
C GLU A 114 0.55 -3.84 21.59
N ARG A 115 -0.73 -3.98 21.24
CA ARG A 115 -1.78 -4.41 22.16
C ARG A 115 -1.82 -5.92 22.42
N SER A 116 -1.18 -6.71 21.56
CA SER A 116 -1.25 -8.18 21.60
C SER A 116 -0.05 -8.84 22.27
N VAL A 117 1.08 -8.15 22.38
CA VAL A 117 2.34 -8.74 22.85
C VAL A 117 2.74 -8.24 24.23
N ALA A 118 3.61 -9.00 24.89
CA ALA A 118 4.18 -8.59 26.18
C ALA A 118 5.03 -7.31 26.04
N PRO A 119 5.14 -6.48 27.08
CA PRO A 119 5.88 -5.20 27.03
C PRO A 119 7.30 -5.32 26.49
N VAL A 120 8.00 -6.43 26.75
CA VAL A 120 9.37 -6.68 26.30
C VAL A 120 9.47 -6.93 24.79
N GLU A 121 8.39 -7.40 24.17
CA GLU A 121 8.32 -7.70 22.74
C GLU A 121 7.85 -6.51 21.90
N ARG A 122 7.37 -5.44 22.55
CA ARG A 122 6.84 -4.26 21.85
C ARG A 122 7.91 -3.56 21.00
N LEU A 123 7.47 -3.03 19.88
CA LEU A 123 8.33 -2.24 18.98
C LEU A 123 8.74 -0.92 19.61
N GLY A 124 7.80 -0.29 20.34
CA GLY A 124 7.94 1.06 20.85
C GLY A 124 7.78 2.14 19.77
N ALA A 125 7.58 3.39 20.23
CA ALA A 125 7.26 4.52 19.36
C ALA A 125 8.30 4.77 18.25
N HIS A 126 9.58 4.57 18.55
CA HIS A 126 10.66 4.83 17.61
C HIS A 126 10.62 3.88 16.40
N ARG A 127 10.54 2.56 16.62
CA ARG A 127 10.42 1.57 15.54
C ARG A 127 9.11 1.72 14.76
N ALA A 128 8.01 1.96 15.47
CA ALA A 128 6.73 2.21 14.84
C ALA A 128 6.80 3.43 13.91
N GLN A 129 7.39 4.53 14.36
CA GLN A 129 7.59 5.73 13.56
C GLN A 129 8.44 5.45 12.31
N MET A 130 9.60 4.79 12.45
CA MET A 130 10.47 4.41 11.35
C MET A 130 9.74 3.53 10.35
N THR A 131 8.98 2.52 10.80
CA THR A 131 8.25 1.59 9.95
C THR A 131 7.13 2.29 9.17
N ILE A 132 6.38 3.22 9.80
CA ILE A 132 5.35 4.01 9.13
C ILE A 132 5.98 4.97 8.09
N ILE A 133 7.12 5.58 8.39
CA ILE A 133 7.85 6.39 7.40
C ILE A 133 8.29 5.51 6.22
N THR A 134 8.81 4.31 6.49
CA THR A 134 9.19 3.36 5.44
C THR A 134 8.01 3.00 4.53
N SER A 135 6.80 2.84 5.08
CA SER A 135 5.61 2.55 4.28
C SER A 135 5.21 3.68 3.34
N LEU A 136 5.36 4.94 3.76
CA LEU A 136 5.08 6.08 2.88
C LEU A 136 6.00 6.14 1.66
N PHE A 137 7.19 5.58 1.76
CA PHE A 137 8.18 5.65 0.69
C PHE A 137 8.54 4.28 0.09
N HIS A 138 7.77 3.22 0.38
CA HIS A 138 8.07 1.88 -0.12
C HIS A 138 8.04 1.79 -1.66
N ASP A 139 7.20 2.59 -2.31
CA ASP A 139 7.03 2.69 -3.76
C ASP A 139 7.68 3.96 -4.36
N SER A 140 8.45 4.73 -3.57
CA SER A 140 9.17 5.91 -4.08
C SER A 140 10.14 5.59 -5.23
N GLY A 141 10.53 4.34 -5.36
CA GLY A 141 11.37 3.85 -6.44
C GLY A 141 10.74 3.91 -7.83
N TYR A 142 9.42 3.98 -7.92
CA TYR A 142 8.72 4.25 -9.17
C TYR A 142 8.86 5.71 -9.62
N ILE A 143 9.12 6.65 -8.70
CA ILE A 143 9.14 8.07 -9.03
C ILE A 143 10.49 8.44 -9.66
N ARG A 144 10.43 9.00 -10.87
CA ARG A 144 11.59 9.38 -11.65
C ARG A 144 12.28 10.62 -11.10
N HIS A 145 13.61 10.56 -10.99
CA HIS A 145 14.45 11.71 -10.71
C HIS A 145 14.75 12.47 -12.02
N LYS A 146 14.56 13.78 -12.01
CA LYS A 146 14.65 14.65 -13.22
C LYS A 146 15.96 14.47 -14.01
N GLU A 147 17.09 14.36 -13.31
CA GLU A 147 18.41 14.29 -13.95
C GLU A 147 18.89 12.86 -14.19
N ARG A 148 18.68 11.96 -13.21
CA ARG A 148 19.23 10.59 -13.27
C ARG A 148 18.42 9.68 -14.16
N ASP A 149 17.10 9.94 -14.24
CA ASP A 149 16.16 9.06 -14.92
C ASP A 149 15.59 9.70 -16.21
N LYS A 150 16.32 10.67 -16.81
CA LYS A 150 15.89 11.42 -18.02
C LYS A 150 15.66 10.55 -19.25
N ASP A 151 16.33 9.39 -19.31
CA ASP A 151 16.23 8.45 -20.43
C ASP A 151 15.01 7.50 -20.29
N PHE A 152 14.36 7.48 -19.13
CA PHE A 152 13.14 6.72 -18.87
C PHE A 152 11.90 7.57 -19.11
N THR A 153 10.85 6.97 -19.67
CA THR A 153 9.62 7.68 -20.05
C THR A 153 8.54 7.57 -19.00
N ASN A 154 8.56 6.49 -18.18
CA ASN A 154 7.55 6.22 -17.15
C ASN A 154 8.16 5.44 -15.98
N GLY A 155 7.64 5.67 -14.77
CA GLY A 155 8.09 4.98 -13.56
C GLY A 155 7.89 3.47 -13.57
N ALA A 156 6.91 2.96 -14.31
CA ALA A 156 6.68 1.52 -14.43
C ALA A 156 7.87 0.77 -15.06
N GLU A 157 8.76 1.45 -15.78
CA GLU A 157 10.00 0.85 -16.28
C GLU A 157 10.92 0.35 -15.14
N PHE A 158 10.67 0.80 -13.90
CA PHE A 158 11.41 0.37 -12.71
C PHE A 158 10.76 -0.81 -11.97
N THR A 159 9.67 -1.39 -12.47
CA THR A 159 8.90 -2.44 -11.76
C THR A 159 9.77 -3.56 -11.20
N LEU A 160 10.82 -3.99 -11.91
CA LEU A 160 11.65 -5.11 -11.49
C LEU A 160 12.65 -4.77 -10.37
N TYR A 161 12.91 -3.48 -10.10
CA TYR A 161 13.89 -3.02 -9.12
C TYR A 161 13.47 -1.76 -8.34
N HIS A 162 12.16 -1.44 -8.34
CA HIS A 162 11.61 -0.28 -7.64
C HIS A 162 11.85 -0.31 -6.13
N VAL A 163 11.85 -1.51 -5.50
CA VAL A 163 12.07 -1.61 -4.05
C VAL A 163 13.50 -1.25 -3.68
N SER A 164 14.49 -1.70 -4.47
CA SER A 164 15.89 -1.28 -4.29
C SER A 164 16.06 0.23 -4.47
N ARG A 165 15.34 0.84 -5.42
CA ARG A 165 15.29 2.29 -5.60
C ARG A 165 14.62 3.01 -4.43
N SER A 166 13.58 2.42 -3.85
CA SER A 166 12.92 2.92 -2.64
C SER A 166 13.86 2.86 -1.42
N ALA A 167 14.64 1.77 -1.28
CA ALA A 167 15.69 1.68 -0.28
C ALA A 167 16.74 2.80 -0.45
N ASP A 168 17.13 3.10 -1.69
CA ASP A 168 18.04 4.20 -2.00
C ASP A 168 17.45 5.59 -1.70
N PHE A 169 16.15 5.76 -1.90
CA PHE A 169 15.46 6.98 -1.47
C PHE A 169 15.49 7.12 0.06
N LEU A 170 15.13 6.08 0.79
CA LEU A 170 15.14 6.07 2.27
C LEU A 170 16.52 6.34 2.85
N ARG A 171 17.61 5.84 2.22
CA ARG A 171 18.98 6.12 2.65
C ARG A 171 19.32 7.60 2.62
N ARG A 172 18.75 8.36 1.71
CA ARG A 172 18.94 9.82 1.60
C ARG A 172 17.97 10.59 2.48
N TYR A 173 16.71 10.14 2.55
CA TYR A 173 15.64 10.86 3.19
C TYR A 173 15.67 10.78 4.74
N LEU A 174 15.91 9.59 5.30
CA LEU A 174 15.90 9.41 6.75
C LEU A 174 16.90 10.29 7.51
N PRO A 175 18.14 10.51 7.03
CA PRO A 175 19.05 11.48 7.65
C PRO A 175 18.49 12.91 7.73
N GLU A 176 17.72 13.35 6.72
CA GLU A 176 17.09 14.68 6.71
C GLU A 176 16.03 14.81 7.83
N LEU A 177 15.41 13.69 8.21
CA LEU A 177 14.51 13.62 9.37
C LEU A 177 15.22 13.42 10.72
N GLY A 178 16.57 13.39 10.75
CA GLY A 178 17.34 13.06 11.94
C GLY A 178 17.17 11.59 12.38
N LEU A 179 16.94 10.68 11.42
CA LEU A 179 16.78 9.23 11.59
C LEU A 179 17.96 8.46 10.96
N SER A 180 19.18 9.00 11.00
CA SER A 180 20.37 8.38 10.39
C SER A 180 20.66 6.98 10.94
N LYS A 181 20.30 6.70 12.19
CA LYS A 181 20.52 5.38 12.81
C LYS A 181 19.57 4.30 12.28
N ASP A 182 18.45 4.70 11.70
CA ASP A 182 17.40 3.81 11.21
C ASP A 182 17.60 3.42 9.74
N VAL A 183 18.56 4.06 9.05
CA VAL A 183 18.80 3.89 7.61
C VAL A 183 19.03 2.43 7.24
N ALA A 184 19.87 1.72 7.99
CA ALA A 184 20.19 0.33 7.70
C ALA A 184 18.91 -0.55 7.78
N VAL A 185 18.18 -0.44 8.90
CA VAL A 185 16.96 -1.23 9.12
C VAL A 185 15.89 -0.88 8.10
N ALA A 186 15.57 0.40 7.90
CA ALA A 186 14.54 0.82 6.97
C ALA A 186 14.83 0.38 5.52
N SER A 187 16.12 0.48 5.10
CA SER A 187 16.55 0.05 3.77
C SER A 187 16.46 -1.47 3.56
N MET A 188 16.50 -2.24 4.62
CA MET A 188 16.33 -3.69 4.55
C MET A 188 14.86 -4.11 4.66
N ILE A 189 14.10 -3.53 5.60
CA ILE A 189 12.70 -3.94 5.79
C ILE A 189 11.80 -3.52 4.63
N VAL A 190 12.13 -2.50 3.84
CA VAL A 190 11.36 -2.14 2.65
C VAL A 190 11.30 -3.29 1.64
N HIS A 191 12.30 -4.16 1.57
CA HIS A 191 12.30 -5.32 0.68
C HIS A 191 11.25 -6.38 1.03
N PHE A 192 10.61 -6.29 2.21
CA PHE A 192 9.48 -7.16 2.53
C PHE A 192 8.22 -6.85 1.69
N THR A 193 8.15 -5.70 1.03
CA THR A 193 7.04 -5.36 0.11
C THR A 193 7.26 -5.95 -1.30
N GLY A 194 8.50 -6.19 -1.72
CA GLY A 194 8.84 -6.67 -3.07
C GLY A 194 9.16 -8.16 -3.19
N TYR A 195 9.63 -8.50 -4.38
CA TYR A 195 10.09 -9.83 -4.76
C TYR A 195 11.54 -9.82 -5.28
N GLU A 196 12.25 -8.70 -5.11
CA GLU A 196 13.62 -8.52 -5.59
C GLU A 196 14.62 -9.33 -4.75
N LEU A 197 14.37 -9.43 -3.44
CA LEU A 197 15.17 -10.21 -2.50
C LEU A 197 14.33 -11.34 -1.91
N ASP A 198 14.94 -12.48 -1.67
CA ASP A 198 14.31 -13.50 -0.83
C ASP A 198 14.35 -13.03 0.63
N ILE A 199 13.16 -12.91 1.20
CA ILE A 199 12.96 -12.44 2.59
C ILE A 199 13.73 -13.30 3.59
N ASP A 200 13.87 -14.60 3.33
CA ASP A 200 14.60 -15.52 4.22
C ASP A 200 16.11 -15.20 4.28
N ASN A 201 16.64 -14.44 3.31
CA ASN A 201 18.04 -13.99 3.25
C ASN A 201 18.24 -12.57 3.82
N ILE A 202 17.19 -11.92 4.33
CA ILE A 202 17.31 -10.60 4.94
C ILE A 202 17.73 -10.77 6.41
N GLU A 203 18.99 -10.42 6.70
CA GLU A 203 19.54 -10.46 8.05
C GLU A 203 19.23 -9.15 8.79
N LEU A 204 18.65 -9.26 9.98
CA LEU A 204 18.35 -8.16 10.89
C LEU A 204 18.79 -8.53 12.29
N ASP A 205 19.56 -7.67 12.93
CA ASP A 205 20.18 -7.96 14.24
C ASP A 205 19.15 -8.06 15.38
N ASP A 206 18.11 -7.23 15.36
CA ASP A 206 17.05 -7.25 16.38
C ASP A 206 15.79 -7.94 15.80
N PRO A 207 15.27 -8.98 16.48
CA PRO A 207 14.04 -9.65 16.03
C PRO A 207 12.84 -8.71 15.85
N ARG A 208 12.79 -7.57 16.57
CA ARG A 208 11.73 -6.57 16.43
C ARG A 208 11.79 -5.85 15.08
N ASP A 209 12.98 -5.73 14.49
CA ASP A 209 13.14 -5.15 13.16
C ASP A 209 12.59 -6.10 12.08
N ALA A 210 12.73 -7.42 12.27
CA ALA A 210 12.08 -8.41 11.43
C ALA A 210 10.53 -8.34 11.55
N ILE A 211 10.00 -8.09 12.75
CA ILE A 211 8.56 -7.86 12.95
C ILE A 211 8.11 -6.60 12.17
N CYS A 212 8.89 -5.51 12.19
CA CYS A 212 8.60 -4.33 11.36
C CYS A 212 8.47 -4.70 9.88
N GLY A 213 9.39 -5.51 9.35
CA GLY A 213 9.32 -6.02 7.98
C GLY A 213 8.08 -6.88 7.71
N HIS A 214 7.75 -7.81 8.64
CA HIS A 214 6.54 -8.65 8.51
C HIS A 214 5.25 -7.82 8.49
N LEU A 215 5.15 -6.81 9.35
CA LEU A 215 3.99 -5.91 9.39
C LEU A 215 3.91 -5.07 8.13
N LEU A 216 5.05 -4.57 7.62
CA LEU A 216 5.14 -3.76 6.41
C LEU A 216 4.69 -4.54 5.18
N GLY A 217 5.29 -5.72 4.91
CA GLY A 217 4.90 -6.56 3.77
C GLY A 217 3.49 -7.12 3.89
N THR A 218 3.01 -7.35 5.14
CA THR A 218 1.61 -7.71 5.37
C THR A 218 0.67 -6.58 4.97
N ALA A 219 0.97 -5.34 5.39
CA ALA A 219 0.15 -4.16 5.12
C ALA A 219 -0.01 -3.94 3.62
N ASP A 220 1.08 -4.02 2.88
CA ASP A 220 1.08 -3.88 1.43
C ASP A 220 0.15 -4.92 0.76
N LEU A 221 0.34 -6.21 1.04
CA LEU A 221 -0.48 -7.25 0.45
C LEU A 221 -1.96 -7.15 0.83
N VAL A 222 -2.29 -6.88 2.10
CA VAL A 222 -3.68 -6.88 2.52
C VAL A 222 -4.42 -5.62 2.06
N ALA A 223 -3.75 -4.46 1.98
CA ALA A 223 -4.37 -3.22 1.52
C ALA A 223 -4.74 -3.33 0.04
N GLN A 224 -3.79 -3.69 -0.83
CA GLN A 224 -4.04 -3.81 -2.26
C GLN A 224 -5.13 -4.85 -2.57
N MET A 225 -5.05 -6.06 -2.00
CA MET A 225 -6.04 -7.11 -2.25
C MET A 225 -7.42 -6.81 -1.65
N ALA A 226 -7.50 -5.95 -0.62
CA ALA A 226 -8.74 -5.51 0.00
C ALA A 226 -9.34 -4.26 -0.64
N ASP A 227 -8.62 -3.58 -1.53
CA ASP A 227 -9.15 -2.43 -2.27
C ASP A 227 -10.47 -2.81 -2.94
N ARG A 228 -11.46 -1.90 -2.83
CA ARG A 228 -12.78 -2.12 -3.44
C ARG A 228 -12.70 -2.30 -4.96
N CYS A 229 -11.77 -1.61 -5.59
CA CYS A 229 -11.54 -1.62 -7.04
C CYS A 229 -10.38 -2.53 -7.45
N TYR A 230 -9.92 -3.45 -6.57
CA TYR A 230 -8.75 -4.29 -6.82
C TYR A 230 -8.77 -4.99 -8.19
N LEU A 231 -9.91 -5.60 -8.54
CA LEU A 231 -10.03 -6.35 -9.79
C LEU A 231 -9.99 -5.43 -11.02
N GLU A 232 -10.68 -4.31 -10.96
CA GLU A 232 -10.66 -3.31 -12.02
C GLU A 232 -9.26 -2.68 -12.16
N LYS A 233 -8.61 -2.34 -11.03
CA LYS A 233 -7.22 -1.84 -11.04
C LYS A 233 -6.24 -2.88 -11.61
N CYS A 234 -6.39 -4.16 -11.28
CA CYS A 234 -5.54 -5.22 -11.86
C CYS A 234 -5.71 -5.29 -13.38
N ARG A 235 -6.97 -5.27 -13.89
CA ARG A 235 -7.25 -5.34 -15.32
C ARG A 235 -6.76 -4.10 -16.07
N ASP A 236 -7.07 -2.91 -15.55
CA ASP A 236 -7.00 -1.67 -16.34
C ASP A 236 -5.69 -0.89 -16.09
N ARG A 237 -5.04 -1.08 -14.93
CA ARG A 237 -3.85 -0.33 -14.50
C ARG A 237 -2.62 -1.22 -14.34
N LEU A 238 -2.69 -2.25 -13.47
CA LEU A 238 -1.53 -3.12 -13.18
C LEU A 238 -1.03 -3.84 -14.41
N TYR A 239 -1.92 -4.34 -15.27
CA TYR A 239 -1.51 -4.99 -16.51
C TYR A 239 -0.66 -4.06 -17.39
N LYS A 240 -1.05 -2.78 -17.53
CA LYS A 240 -0.30 -1.79 -18.31
C LYS A 240 1.09 -1.52 -17.70
N GLU A 241 1.17 -1.39 -16.39
CA GLU A 241 2.46 -1.26 -15.69
C GLU A 241 3.33 -2.50 -15.89
N PHE A 242 2.74 -3.69 -15.86
CA PHE A 242 3.45 -4.93 -16.12
C PHE A 242 3.95 -5.05 -17.56
N VAL A 243 3.24 -4.47 -18.53
CA VAL A 243 3.72 -4.36 -19.93
C VAL A 243 4.93 -3.43 -19.99
N VAL A 244 4.82 -2.23 -19.43
CA VAL A 244 5.88 -1.23 -19.45
C VAL A 244 7.10 -1.69 -18.65
N GLY A 245 6.88 -2.33 -17.51
CA GLY A 245 7.93 -2.86 -16.61
C GLY A 245 8.54 -4.20 -17.02
N GLY A 246 8.13 -4.77 -18.17
CA GLY A 246 8.69 -6.03 -18.67
C GLY A 246 8.24 -7.28 -17.90
N VAL A 247 7.21 -7.17 -17.05
CA VAL A 247 6.66 -8.30 -16.26
C VAL A 247 5.64 -9.10 -17.07
N ALA A 248 4.77 -8.41 -17.82
CA ALA A 248 3.76 -9.07 -18.64
C ALA A 248 4.39 -9.75 -19.86
N ILE A 249 5.41 -9.13 -20.41
CA ILE A 249 6.09 -9.59 -21.63
C ILE A 249 7.58 -9.37 -21.42
N GLU A 250 8.30 -10.47 -21.28
CA GLU A 250 9.73 -10.48 -21.09
C GLU A 250 10.44 -10.62 -22.45
N ASN A 251 11.43 -9.79 -22.71
CA ASN A 251 12.28 -9.86 -23.88
C ASN A 251 13.43 -10.83 -23.58
N ALA A 252 13.27 -12.12 -23.93
CA ALA A 252 14.25 -13.18 -23.62
C ALA A 252 15.52 -13.06 -24.49
N SER A 253 15.36 -12.65 -25.77
CA SER A 253 16.42 -12.42 -26.76
C SER A 253 15.89 -11.50 -27.86
N PRO A 254 16.73 -10.86 -28.68
CA PRO A 254 16.26 -10.07 -29.80
C PRO A 254 15.28 -10.84 -30.71
N GLY A 255 14.00 -10.48 -30.65
CA GLY A 255 12.93 -11.13 -31.39
C GLY A 255 12.24 -12.32 -30.69
N GLU A 256 12.68 -12.70 -29.51
CA GLU A 256 12.04 -13.75 -28.68
C GLU A 256 11.36 -13.10 -27.47
N TYR A 257 10.03 -13.27 -27.40
CA TYR A 257 9.20 -12.75 -26.33
C TYR A 257 8.60 -13.88 -25.52
N MET A 258 8.72 -13.81 -24.19
CA MET A 258 7.98 -14.68 -23.27
C MET A 258 6.79 -13.91 -22.69
N VAL A 259 5.59 -14.29 -23.10
CA VAL A 259 4.36 -13.66 -22.64
C VAL A 259 3.87 -14.35 -21.37
N ARG A 260 3.91 -13.62 -20.25
CA ARG A 260 3.36 -14.11 -18.96
C ARG A 260 1.88 -13.75 -18.81
N TYR A 261 1.50 -12.57 -19.28
CA TYR A 261 0.13 -12.06 -19.26
C TYR A 261 -0.21 -11.48 -20.61
N GLU A 262 -1.18 -12.08 -21.28
CA GLU A 262 -1.61 -11.65 -22.64
C GLU A 262 -2.47 -10.38 -22.59
N SER A 263 -3.23 -10.19 -21.49
CA SER A 263 -4.16 -9.09 -21.29
C SER A 263 -4.45 -8.85 -19.81
N GLY A 264 -5.13 -7.75 -19.50
CA GLY A 264 -5.65 -7.52 -18.14
C GLY A 264 -6.65 -8.58 -17.71
N VAL A 265 -7.41 -9.16 -18.63
CA VAL A 265 -8.30 -10.30 -18.36
C VAL A 265 -7.50 -11.56 -18.05
N ASP A 266 -6.42 -11.83 -18.80
CA ASP A 266 -5.54 -12.97 -18.51
C ASP A 266 -4.83 -12.81 -17.15
N LEU A 267 -4.42 -11.59 -16.80
CA LEU A 267 -3.92 -11.29 -15.45
C LEU A 267 -4.95 -11.67 -14.38
N LEU A 268 -6.22 -11.32 -14.59
CA LEU A 268 -7.29 -11.68 -13.66
C LEU A 268 -7.57 -13.20 -13.63
N ARG A 269 -7.45 -13.91 -14.75
CA ARG A 269 -7.56 -15.37 -14.78
C ARG A 269 -6.48 -16.05 -13.92
N LYS A 270 -5.30 -15.45 -13.81
CA LYS A 270 -4.17 -15.94 -13.00
C LYS A 270 -4.17 -15.41 -11.55
N THR A 271 -4.96 -14.38 -11.26
CA THR A 271 -5.06 -13.77 -9.91
C THR A 271 -5.44 -14.77 -8.79
N PRO A 272 -6.32 -15.78 -8.96
CA PRO A 272 -6.57 -16.77 -7.91
C PRO A 272 -5.31 -17.56 -7.49
N MET A 273 -4.39 -17.84 -8.41
CA MET A 273 -3.12 -18.50 -8.09
C MET A 273 -2.19 -17.55 -7.33
N PHE A 274 -2.09 -16.30 -7.78
CA PHE A 274 -1.37 -15.26 -7.03
C PHE A 274 -1.91 -15.11 -5.61
N TYR A 275 -3.23 -15.03 -5.45
CA TYR A 275 -3.87 -14.95 -4.14
C TYR A 275 -3.52 -16.14 -3.24
N GLN A 276 -3.52 -17.35 -3.79
CA GLN A 276 -3.16 -18.55 -3.04
C GLN A 276 -1.70 -18.51 -2.57
N SER A 277 -0.76 -18.16 -3.45
CA SER A 277 0.67 -18.04 -3.12
C SER A 277 0.89 -16.91 -2.11
N ALA A 278 0.38 -15.69 -2.37
CA ALA A 278 0.50 -14.55 -1.47
C ALA A 278 -0.05 -14.89 -0.06
N THR A 279 -1.18 -15.59 0.02
CA THR A 279 -1.76 -15.97 1.32
C THR A 279 -0.94 -17.04 2.01
N LYS A 280 -0.60 -18.14 1.31
CA LYS A 280 0.04 -19.31 1.92
C LYS A 280 1.52 -19.05 2.21
N ASP A 281 2.24 -18.54 1.22
CA ASP A 281 3.70 -18.47 1.30
C ASP A 281 4.14 -17.19 2.00
N ARG A 282 3.53 -16.03 1.71
CA ARG A 282 3.90 -14.76 2.36
C ARG A 282 3.12 -14.52 3.65
N LEU A 283 1.81 -14.31 3.59
CA LEU A 283 1.03 -13.89 4.77
C LEU A 283 1.03 -14.93 5.89
N GLN A 284 0.89 -16.24 5.57
CA GLN A 284 0.83 -17.27 6.60
C GLN A 284 2.21 -17.76 7.05
N LYS A 285 3.13 -18.01 6.11
CA LYS A 285 4.43 -18.60 6.39
C LYS A 285 5.47 -17.51 6.69
N LYS A 286 5.85 -16.70 5.71
CA LYS A 286 6.97 -15.75 5.85
C LYS A 286 6.66 -14.59 6.81
N PHE A 287 5.42 -14.09 6.81
CA PHE A 287 5.00 -12.98 7.69
C PHE A 287 4.29 -13.45 8.97
N ASN A 288 4.40 -14.75 9.29
CA ASN A 288 3.89 -15.32 10.55
C ASN A 288 2.46 -14.90 10.91
N ARG A 289 1.57 -14.79 9.90
CA ARG A 289 0.16 -14.39 10.05
C ARG A 289 -0.03 -13.01 10.70
N ALA A 290 0.88 -12.08 10.49
CA ALA A 290 0.84 -10.74 11.09
C ALA A 290 -0.48 -9.98 10.78
N TYR A 291 -1.19 -10.32 9.70
CA TYR A 291 -2.51 -9.76 9.39
C TYR A 291 -3.54 -9.92 10.52
N ARG A 292 -3.34 -10.87 11.46
CA ARG A 292 -4.26 -11.11 12.58
C ARG A 292 -4.19 -10.03 13.65
N TYR A 293 -3.10 -9.28 13.73
CA TYR A 293 -3.00 -8.22 14.73
C TYR A 293 -4.08 -7.14 14.58
N VAL A 294 -4.60 -6.93 13.39
CA VAL A 294 -5.70 -6.00 13.16
C VAL A 294 -7.00 -6.41 13.87
N GLU A 295 -7.18 -7.69 14.17
CA GLU A 295 -8.39 -8.24 14.79
C GLU A 295 -8.66 -7.64 16.18
N VAL A 296 -7.59 -7.24 16.89
CA VAL A 296 -7.69 -6.59 18.21
C VAL A 296 -8.42 -5.24 18.16
N LEU A 297 -8.35 -4.56 17.02
CA LEU A 297 -9.00 -3.26 16.82
C LEU A 297 -10.46 -3.39 16.38
N PHE A 298 -10.90 -4.58 15.96
CA PHE A 298 -12.20 -4.82 15.34
C PHE A 298 -12.96 -5.99 15.99
N GLU A 299 -12.91 -6.10 17.31
CA GLU A 299 -13.67 -7.10 18.10
C GLU A 299 -13.48 -8.54 17.58
N GLY A 300 -12.24 -8.90 17.21
CA GLY A 300 -11.88 -10.23 16.69
C GLY A 300 -12.18 -10.44 15.20
N GLN A 301 -12.70 -9.43 14.50
CA GLN A 301 -12.93 -9.49 13.06
C GLN A 301 -11.76 -8.89 12.29
N ASN A 302 -11.53 -9.41 11.08
CA ASN A 302 -10.52 -8.83 10.18
C ASN A 302 -11.20 -8.24 8.94
N PRO A 303 -11.36 -6.90 8.86
CA PRO A 303 -12.03 -6.25 7.74
C PRO A 303 -11.28 -6.41 6.42
N TYR A 304 -9.94 -6.47 6.45
CA TYR A 304 -9.11 -6.70 5.25
C TYR A 304 -9.37 -8.10 4.70
N VAL A 305 -9.23 -9.15 5.52
CA VAL A 305 -9.48 -10.53 5.10
C VAL A 305 -10.92 -10.69 4.58
N THR A 306 -11.89 -10.02 5.18
CA THR A 306 -13.28 -10.02 4.72
C THR A 306 -13.41 -9.39 3.34
N ALA A 307 -12.78 -8.23 3.09
CA ALA A 307 -12.80 -7.55 1.79
C ALA A 307 -12.09 -8.38 0.71
N ILE A 308 -10.93 -8.95 1.03
CA ILE A 308 -10.16 -9.83 0.14
C ILE A 308 -11.01 -11.03 -0.30
N ARG A 309 -11.65 -11.71 0.65
CA ARG A 309 -12.53 -12.86 0.33
C ARG A 309 -13.68 -12.46 -0.59
N ARG A 310 -14.26 -11.28 -0.42
CA ARG A 310 -15.32 -10.75 -1.29
C ARG A 310 -14.81 -10.52 -2.71
N ASN A 311 -13.66 -9.88 -2.86
CA ASN A 311 -13.05 -9.66 -4.18
C ASN A 311 -12.77 -10.99 -4.88
N LEU A 312 -12.17 -11.97 -4.17
CA LEU A 312 -11.90 -13.29 -4.72
C LEU A 312 -13.19 -14.05 -5.09
N THR A 313 -14.21 -14.03 -4.23
CA THR A 313 -15.50 -14.68 -4.51
C THR A 313 -16.15 -14.07 -5.76
N HIS A 314 -16.07 -12.73 -5.91
CA HIS A 314 -16.58 -12.05 -7.10
C HIS A 314 -15.81 -12.45 -8.35
N LEU A 315 -14.47 -12.47 -8.28
CA LEU A 315 -13.62 -12.92 -9.39
C LEU A 315 -13.94 -14.36 -9.80
N VAL A 316 -14.03 -15.29 -8.84
CA VAL A 316 -14.36 -16.70 -9.12
C VAL A 316 -15.73 -16.83 -9.80
N LYS A 317 -16.71 -15.99 -9.42
CA LYS A 317 -18.00 -15.95 -10.09
C LYS A 317 -17.85 -15.50 -11.55
N ILE A 318 -17.12 -14.40 -11.80
CA ILE A 318 -16.85 -13.87 -13.15
C ILE A 318 -16.16 -14.93 -14.00
N LEU A 319 -15.11 -15.59 -13.48
CA LEU A 319 -14.37 -16.63 -14.18
C LEU A 319 -15.26 -17.82 -14.60
N LYS A 320 -16.25 -18.18 -13.77
CA LYS A 320 -17.18 -19.28 -14.08
C LYS A 320 -18.22 -18.93 -15.14
N THR A 321 -18.59 -17.66 -15.23
CA THR A 321 -19.68 -17.18 -16.10
C THR A 321 -19.17 -16.36 -17.29
N ASP A 322 -17.86 -16.13 -17.38
CA ASP A 322 -17.19 -15.26 -18.36
C ASP A 322 -17.82 -13.86 -18.46
N SER A 323 -18.34 -13.35 -17.33
CA SER A 323 -19.10 -12.09 -17.26
C SER A 323 -18.22 -10.91 -16.87
N TRP A 324 -17.25 -10.56 -17.69
CA TRP A 324 -16.28 -9.46 -17.47
C TRP A 324 -16.94 -8.08 -17.37
N ASP A 325 -18.12 -7.93 -17.97
CA ASP A 325 -18.96 -6.73 -17.88
C ASP A 325 -19.43 -6.41 -16.47
N GLN A 326 -19.29 -7.33 -15.50
CA GLN A 326 -19.56 -7.08 -14.08
C GLN A 326 -18.47 -6.24 -13.39
N LEU A 327 -17.28 -6.12 -13.96
CA LEU A 327 -16.22 -5.24 -13.47
C LEU A 327 -16.46 -3.80 -13.95
N ARG A 328 -17.29 -3.07 -13.19
CA ARG A 328 -17.81 -1.73 -13.58
C ARG A 328 -17.35 -0.61 -12.65
N ARG A 329 -16.63 -0.94 -11.55
CA ARG A 329 -16.17 0.09 -10.64
C ARG A 329 -15.12 0.94 -11.34
N LYS A 330 -15.20 2.25 -11.11
CA LYS A 330 -14.19 3.19 -11.60
C LYS A 330 -13.28 3.55 -10.43
N PRO A 331 -12.03 3.09 -10.42
CA PRO A 331 -11.05 3.56 -9.45
C PRO A 331 -10.93 5.08 -9.56
N PRO A 332 -10.86 5.80 -8.43
CA PRO A 332 -10.65 7.25 -8.47
C PRO A 332 -9.28 7.58 -9.08
N TYR A 333 -9.18 8.77 -9.67
CA TYR A 333 -7.92 9.35 -10.11
C TYR A 333 -7.54 10.49 -9.19
N PHE A 334 -6.25 10.68 -8.95
CA PHE A 334 -5.72 11.88 -8.30
C PHE A 334 -5.59 13.02 -9.32
N VAL A 335 -5.51 14.26 -8.82
CA VAL A 335 -5.22 15.42 -9.66
C VAL A 335 -3.83 15.23 -10.28
N GLY A 336 -3.77 15.12 -11.60
CA GLY A 336 -2.57 14.81 -12.38
C GLY A 336 -2.53 13.39 -12.96
N GLU A 337 -3.29 12.42 -12.44
CA GLU A 337 -3.29 11.03 -12.91
C GLU A 337 -3.97 10.83 -14.26
N VAL A 338 -4.81 11.77 -14.71
CA VAL A 338 -5.41 11.71 -16.06
C VAL A 338 -4.30 11.71 -17.12
N ASP A 339 -3.30 12.58 -16.95
CA ASP A 339 -2.14 12.64 -17.84
C ASP A 339 -1.25 11.40 -17.69
N ALA A 340 -1.16 10.83 -16.46
CA ALA A 340 -0.41 9.60 -16.20
C ALA A 340 -1.06 8.40 -16.89
N ASP A 341 -2.40 8.28 -16.88
CA ASP A 341 -3.11 7.19 -17.57
C ASP A 341 -2.94 7.28 -19.09
N GLU A 342 -3.02 8.47 -19.67
CA GLU A 342 -2.77 8.69 -21.10
C GLU A 342 -1.32 8.35 -21.48
N THR A 343 -0.36 8.79 -20.68
CA THR A 343 1.06 8.49 -20.87
C THR A 343 1.33 6.99 -20.75
N MET A 344 0.75 6.34 -19.75
CA MET A 344 0.85 4.89 -19.53
C MET A 344 0.22 4.11 -20.69
N ASN A 345 -0.98 4.49 -21.14
CA ASN A 345 -1.65 3.88 -22.28
C ASN A 345 -0.79 3.97 -23.53
N THR A 346 -0.22 5.14 -23.79
CA THR A 346 0.66 5.39 -24.95
C THR A 346 1.93 4.54 -24.86
N ALA A 347 2.58 4.46 -23.71
CA ALA A 347 3.77 3.64 -23.51
C ALA A 347 3.48 2.14 -23.69
N ALA A 348 2.43 1.64 -23.05
CA ALA A 348 2.00 0.25 -23.18
C ALA A 348 1.63 -0.11 -24.62
N TYR A 349 0.87 0.75 -25.31
CA TYR A 349 0.50 0.56 -26.71
C TYR A 349 1.72 0.48 -27.62
N LYS A 350 2.69 1.39 -27.48
CA LYS A 350 3.94 1.38 -28.26
C LYS A 350 4.73 0.10 -28.07
N LEU A 351 4.78 -0.44 -26.86
CA LEU A 351 5.46 -1.69 -26.58
C LEU A 351 4.71 -2.87 -27.17
N LEU A 352 3.40 -2.96 -26.95
CA LEU A 352 2.55 -4.02 -27.53
C LEU A 352 2.58 -4.01 -29.06
N ALA A 353 2.65 -2.83 -29.70
CA ALA A 353 2.72 -2.72 -31.15
C ALA A 353 4.01 -3.31 -31.76
N ARG A 354 5.09 -3.39 -30.99
CA ARG A 354 6.37 -4.00 -31.41
C ARG A 354 6.38 -5.52 -31.37
N ILE A 355 5.43 -6.11 -30.63
CA ILE A 355 5.33 -7.55 -30.46
C ILE A 355 4.61 -8.15 -31.68
N PRO A 356 5.11 -9.22 -32.30
CA PRO A 356 4.41 -9.92 -33.38
C PRO A 356 2.99 -10.30 -32.98
N LYS A 357 2.03 -10.22 -33.91
CA LYS A 357 0.60 -10.47 -33.63
C LYS A 357 0.34 -11.86 -33.06
N GLU A 358 1.12 -12.85 -33.47
CA GLU A 358 1.08 -14.23 -32.97
C GLU A 358 1.41 -14.35 -31.49
N HIS A 359 2.08 -13.37 -30.89
CA HIS A 359 2.44 -13.32 -29.47
C HIS A 359 1.58 -12.33 -28.65
N ARG A 360 0.57 -11.70 -29.30
CA ARG A 360 -0.39 -10.82 -28.63
C ARG A 360 -1.63 -11.61 -28.26
N GLY A 361 -2.14 -11.46 -27.05
CA GLY A 361 -3.46 -11.98 -26.70
C GLY A 361 -4.57 -11.26 -27.48
N LEU A 362 -5.70 -11.94 -27.64
CA LEU A 362 -6.87 -11.45 -28.39
C LEU A 362 -7.41 -10.08 -27.94
N ASP A 363 -7.12 -9.68 -26.70
CA ASP A 363 -7.58 -8.41 -26.09
C ASP A 363 -6.60 -7.23 -26.28
N ALA A 364 -5.45 -7.45 -26.91
CA ALA A 364 -4.47 -6.39 -27.16
C ALA A 364 -4.96 -5.33 -28.18
N ASP A 365 -6.00 -5.65 -28.93
CA ASP A 365 -6.64 -4.74 -29.90
C ASP A 365 -7.73 -3.85 -29.26
N ILE A 366 -8.01 -3.98 -27.95
CA ILE A 366 -9.12 -3.29 -27.24
C ILE A 366 -8.59 -2.20 -26.29
N LEU A 367 -7.39 -1.68 -26.50
CA LEU A 367 -7.02 -0.42 -25.84
C LEU A 367 -7.73 0.71 -26.61
N PRO A 368 -8.63 1.49 -25.98
CA PRO A 368 -9.25 2.62 -26.67
C PRO A 368 -8.17 3.60 -27.13
N MET A 369 -8.26 4.01 -28.40
CA MET A 369 -7.49 5.13 -28.94
C MET A 369 -7.85 6.42 -28.22
#